data_b6a63e84d37b0ddd3b9eb8d80f271b06
#
_entry.id   b6a63e84d37b0ddd3b9eb8d80f271b06
#
_cell.length_a   1.000
_cell.length_b   1.000
_cell.length_c   1.000
_cell.angle_alpha   90.00
_cell.angle_beta   90.00
_cell.angle_gamma   90.00
#
_symmetry.space_group_name_H-M   'P 1'
#
loop_
_entity.id
_entity.type
_entity.pdbx_description
1 polymer ?
#
loop_
_entity_poly.entity_id
_entity_poly.type
_entity_poly.pdbx_seq_one_letter_code
_entity_poly.pdbx_strand_id
1 'polypeptide(L)'
;MRTSQYLLSTLKETPADAEVISHQLMLRAGMIRKLASGLYTWLPTGVRVLKKVENIVREEMNNAGAIEVSMPVVQPADLWQESGRWEQYGPELLRFVDRGERPFVLGPTHEEVITDLIRGEINSYKQLPLNFFQIQTKFRDEVRPRFGVMRAREFLMKDAYSFHTTQESLQETYDAMYTAYSKIFERMDLNFRAVLADTGSIGGSASHEFQVLAESGEDDIVFSTDSDYAANIEFAEALAPTEPRAAASEELRIVDTPNAKTIAELVEQFKLPIEKTVKTLLVHAHEESGHKLVALLVRGDHELNEIKAEKLPQVAKPLTFATEEEIRAALGAGPGSLGPVNLPLPIVVDRCVAVMSDFGAGANIDDKHYFGINWERDLPLPHIADLRNVVEGDISPDGKGTLQIKRGIEVGHIFQLGTKYSEAMKATVQGEDGRNQVMTMGCYGIGVSRVVAAAIEQNYDDRGIIWPDAIAPFQVAILPMNMHKSFRVKELAEELYATLRSQGIDVILDDRKERPGVMFADMELIGVPHNIVIGDRNLDSEEVEYKHRRAGEKQMIKTSEIIDFLLSQIKR
;
A
#
# COMPACT_ATOMS: atom_id res chain seq x y z
N MET A 1 -19.36 20.72 18.77
CA MET A 1 -19.36 19.64 19.79
C MET A 1 -18.77 20.15 21.08
N ARG A 2 -19.31 19.77 22.23
CA ARG A 2 -18.80 20.13 23.57
C ARG A 2 -18.12 18.93 24.18
N THR A 3 -16.97 19.12 24.83
CA THR A 3 -16.27 18.00 25.50
C THR A 3 -17.12 17.34 26.59
N SER A 4 -17.97 18.09 27.29
CA SER A 4 -18.91 17.55 28.28
C SER A 4 -19.95 16.59 27.70
N GLN A 5 -20.14 16.59 26.38
CA GLN A 5 -21.11 15.76 25.66
C GLN A 5 -20.42 14.87 24.62
N TYR A 6 -19.14 14.58 24.82
CA TYR A 6 -18.31 13.89 23.84
C TYR A 6 -17.38 12.87 24.51
N LEU A 7 -17.10 11.78 23.82
CA LEU A 7 -16.16 10.77 24.30
C LEU A 7 -14.77 11.06 23.71
N LEU A 8 -13.95 11.79 24.44
CA LEU A 8 -12.59 12.14 24.04
C LEU A 8 -11.64 10.93 24.02
N SER A 9 -11.65 10.15 25.09
CA SER A 9 -10.89 8.90 25.25
C SER A 9 -9.39 9.00 24.95
N THR A 10 -8.76 10.11 25.26
CA THR A 10 -7.31 10.27 25.11
C THR A 10 -6.56 9.42 26.14
N LEU A 11 -5.40 8.89 25.75
CA LEU A 11 -4.51 8.10 26.60
C LEU A 11 -3.18 8.81 26.77
N LYS A 12 -2.67 8.86 28.00
CA LYS A 12 -1.36 9.45 28.29
C LYS A 12 -0.21 8.59 27.78
N GLU A 13 -0.39 7.28 27.87
CA GLU A 13 0.67 6.33 27.57
C GLU A 13 0.39 5.56 26.29
N THR A 14 1.45 5.18 25.61
CA THR A 14 1.37 4.38 24.40
C THR A 14 1.15 2.92 24.76
N PRO A 15 0.09 2.27 24.23
CA PRO A 15 -0.10 0.83 24.39
C PRO A 15 1.10 0.04 23.86
N ALA A 16 1.48 -1.02 24.58
CA ALA A 16 2.70 -1.79 24.31
C ALA A 16 2.71 -2.52 22.96
N ASP A 17 1.54 -2.82 22.42
CA ASP A 17 1.38 -3.54 21.15
C ASP A 17 1.37 -2.61 19.91
N ALA A 18 1.45 -1.29 20.11
CA ALA A 18 1.48 -0.31 19.01
C ALA A 18 2.92 -0.06 18.55
N GLU A 19 3.21 -0.40 17.29
CA GLU A 19 4.55 -0.35 16.73
C GLU A 19 4.85 0.93 15.96
N VAL A 20 3.99 1.30 14.99
CA VAL A 20 4.20 2.50 14.15
C VAL A 20 3.48 3.70 14.73
N ILE A 21 3.93 4.91 14.35
CA ILE A 21 3.43 6.15 14.94
C ILE A 21 1.93 6.35 14.72
N SER A 22 1.39 6.02 13.56
CA SER A 22 -0.04 6.14 13.30
C SER A 22 -0.86 5.25 14.23
N HIS A 23 -0.44 4.02 14.45
CA HIS A 23 -1.09 3.11 15.39
C HIS A 23 -1.07 3.66 16.81
N GLN A 24 0.11 4.12 17.26
CA GLN A 24 0.28 4.72 18.58
C GLN A 24 -0.63 5.95 18.79
N LEU A 25 -0.61 6.87 17.84
CA LEU A 25 -1.37 8.13 17.96
C LEU A 25 -2.87 7.95 17.77
N MET A 26 -3.31 7.03 16.91
CA MET A 26 -4.75 6.73 16.78
C MET A 26 -5.34 6.16 18.08
N LEU A 27 -4.60 5.33 18.79
CA LEU A 27 -4.99 4.83 20.12
C LEU A 27 -4.98 5.95 21.16
N ARG A 28 -3.89 6.70 21.23
CA ARG A 28 -3.73 7.77 22.24
C ARG A 28 -4.70 8.93 22.04
N ALA A 29 -4.96 9.31 20.80
CA ALA A 29 -5.89 10.40 20.46
C ALA A 29 -7.37 10.00 20.60
N GLY A 30 -7.67 8.77 21.01
CA GLY A 30 -9.04 8.31 21.18
C GLY A 30 -9.79 8.10 19.87
N MET A 31 -9.10 7.67 18.81
CA MET A 31 -9.71 7.43 17.50
C MET A 31 -10.17 6.00 17.30
N ILE A 32 -9.46 5.02 17.85
CA ILE A 32 -9.75 3.59 17.71
C ILE A 32 -9.53 2.84 19.01
N ARG A 33 -10.18 1.66 19.10
CA ARG A 33 -9.89 0.65 20.13
C ARG A 33 -9.87 -0.73 19.49
N LYS A 34 -8.94 -1.56 19.90
CA LYS A 34 -8.82 -2.93 19.41
C LYS A 34 -9.94 -3.79 20.00
N LEU A 35 -10.69 -4.48 19.14
CA LEU A 35 -11.66 -5.50 19.56
C LEU A 35 -11.00 -6.89 19.55
N ALA A 36 -10.30 -7.20 18.47
CA ALA A 36 -9.53 -8.43 18.29
C ALA A 36 -8.40 -8.13 17.30
N SER A 37 -7.53 -9.09 17.04
CA SER A 37 -6.44 -8.92 16.08
C SER A 37 -6.98 -8.50 14.70
N GLY A 38 -6.56 -7.33 14.23
CA GLY A 38 -7.00 -6.76 12.95
C GLY A 38 -8.42 -6.22 12.90
N LEU A 39 -9.11 -6.15 14.04
CA LEU A 39 -10.47 -5.63 14.16
C LEU A 39 -10.50 -4.46 15.14
N TYR A 40 -10.98 -3.30 14.68
CA TYR A 40 -10.98 -2.07 15.47
C TYR A 40 -12.36 -1.42 15.51
N THR A 41 -12.72 -0.94 16.70
CA THR A 41 -13.84 -0.01 16.84
C THR A 41 -13.32 1.40 16.60
N TRP A 42 -13.97 2.13 15.70
CA TRP A 42 -13.70 3.55 15.48
C TRP A 42 -14.51 4.38 16.47
N LEU A 43 -13.80 5.16 17.29
CA LEU A 43 -14.40 6.06 18.27
C LEU A 43 -14.83 7.38 17.61
N PRO A 44 -15.58 8.24 18.31
CA PRO A 44 -16.14 9.46 17.71
C PRO A 44 -15.13 10.33 16.95
N THR A 45 -13.96 10.57 17.51
CA THR A 45 -12.91 11.38 16.85
C THR A 45 -12.41 10.69 15.57
N GLY A 46 -12.20 9.38 15.63
CA GLY A 46 -11.79 8.61 14.46
C GLY A 46 -12.84 8.58 13.36
N VAL A 47 -14.10 8.43 13.72
CA VAL A 47 -15.23 8.47 12.75
C VAL A 47 -15.29 9.80 12.02
N ARG A 48 -15.03 10.91 12.72
CA ARG A 48 -15.03 12.24 12.08
C ARG A 48 -14.00 12.35 10.97
N VAL A 49 -12.79 11.88 11.22
CA VAL A 49 -11.71 11.86 10.21
C VAL A 49 -12.07 10.92 9.07
N LEU A 50 -12.51 9.71 9.41
CA LEU A 50 -12.87 8.68 8.42
C LEU A 50 -13.97 9.18 7.48
N LYS A 51 -15.00 9.85 8.01
CA LYS A 51 -16.08 10.42 7.21
C LYS A 51 -15.62 11.57 6.30
N LYS A 52 -14.69 12.39 6.74
CA LYS A 52 -14.10 13.45 5.90
C LYS A 52 -13.30 12.88 4.74
N VAL A 53 -12.49 11.87 4.99
CA VAL A 53 -11.77 11.15 3.92
C VAL A 53 -12.77 10.52 2.96
N GLU A 54 -13.77 9.81 3.46
CA GLU A 54 -14.84 9.20 2.68
C GLU A 54 -15.56 10.22 1.79
N ASN A 55 -15.90 11.39 2.34
CA ASN A 55 -16.59 12.44 1.60
C ASN A 55 -15.74 13.04 0.47
N ILE A 56 -14.47 13.29 0.71
CA ILE A 56 -13.56 13.77 -0.34
C ILE A 56 -13.48 12.75 -1.49
N VAL A 57 -13.34 11.47 -1.16
CA VAL A 57 -13.32 10.38 -2.15
C VAL A 57 -14.63 10.35 -2.94
N ARG A 58 -15.78 10.42 -2.27
CA ARG A 58 -17.09 10.40 -2.92
C ARG A 58 -17.28 11.59 -3.86
N GLU A 59 -16.92 12.79 -3.42
CA GLU A 59 -17.03 14.00 -4.23
C GLU A 59 -16.21 13.89 -5.51
N GLU A 60 -14.97 13.44 -5.43
CA GLU A 60 -14.12 13.30 -6.61
C GLU A 60 -14.54 12.14 -7.52
N MET A 61 -15.12 11.08 -6.98
CA MET A 61 -15.73 10.02 -7.80
C MET A 61 -16.93 10.56 -8.58
N ASN A 62 -17.81 11.29 -7.92
CA ASN A 62 -18.96 11.94 -8.57
C ASN A 62 -18.51 12.94 -9.63
N ASN A 63 -17.52 13.76 -9.34
CA ASN A 63 -16.96 14.73 -10.29
C ASN A 63 -16.33 14.08 -11.52
N ALA A 64 -15.81 12.88 -11.36
CA ALA A 64 -15.23 12.09 -12.46
C ALA A 64 -16.29 11.29 -13.26
N GLY A 65 -17.58 11.42 -12.91
CA GLY A 65 -18.68 10.77 -13.61
C GLY A 65 -18.98 9.33 -13.16
N ALA A 66 -18.41 8.87 -12.05
CA ALA A 66 -18.73 7.56 -11.49
C ALA A 66 -20.11 7.58 -10.80
N ILE A 67 -20.79 6.44 -10.79
CA ILE A 67 -22.15 6.28 -10.27
C ILE A 67 -22.10 5.41 -9.02
N GLU A 68 -22.64 5.92 -7.91
CA GLU A 68 -22.59 5.19 -6.63
C GLU A 68 -23.61 4.05 -6.59
N VAL A 69 -23.15 2.88 -6.14
CA VAL A 69 -23.95 1.70 -5.82
C VAL A 69 -23.59 1.22 -4.41
N SER A 70 -24.39 0.32 -3.86
CA SER A 70 -24.08 -0.33 -2.58
C SER A 70 -24.36 -1.83 -2.73
N MET A 71 -23.33 -2.64 -2.63
CA MET A 71 -23.39 -4.08 -2.82
C MET A 71 -23.19 -4.81 -1.49
N PRO A 72 -23.72 -6.05 -1.34
CA PRO A 72 -23.52 -6.81 -0.12
C PRO A 72 -22.06 -7.17 0.16
N VAL A 73 -21.68 -7.24 1.43
CA VAL A 73 -20.36 -7.75 1.84
C VAL A 73 -20.33 -9.28 1.82
N VAL A 74 -21.45 -9.92 2.11
CA VAL A 74 -21.62 -11.38 2.02
C VAL A 74 -21.90 -11.76 0.58
N GLN A 75 -21.09 -12.65 0.02
CA GLN A 75 -21.13 -13.01 -1.39
C GLN A 75 -21.26 -14.51 -1.57
N PRO A 76 -22.08 -14.98 -2.54
CA PRO A 76 -22.21 -16.41 -2.80
C PRO A 76 -20.93 -16.99 -3.43
N ALA A 77 -20.57 -18.19 -3.03
CA ALA A 77 -19.41 -18.90 -3.58
C ALA A 77 -19.51 -19.13 -5.08
N ASP A 78 -20.72 -19.25 -5.61
CA ASP A 78 -20.97 -19.51 -7.04
C ASP A 78 -20.28 -18.50 -7.95
N LEU A 79 -20.32 -17.22 -7.59
CA LEU A 79 -19.67 -16.16 -8.37
C LEU A 79 -18.14 -16.28 -8.35
N TRP A 80 -17.59 -16.67 -7.22
CA TRP A 80 -16.15 -16.88 -7.06
C TRP A 80 -15.66 -18.13 -7.79
N GLN A 81 -16.48 -19.18 -7.82
CA GLN A 81 -16.24 -20.37 -8.63
C GLN A 81 -16.27 -20.04 -10.13
N GLU A 82 -17.24 -19.26 -10.56
CA GLU A 82 -17.41 -18.84 -11.96
C GLU A 82 -16.22 -18.00 -12.45
N SER A 83 -15.69 -17.09 -11.62
CA SER A 83 -14.50 -16.30 -11.96
C SER A 83 -13.18 -17.08 -11.88
N GLY A 84 -13.19 -18.25 -11.26
CA GLY A 84 -12.00 -19.05 -10.98
C GLY A 84 -11.23 -18.63 -9.73
N ARG A 85 -11.63 -17.55 -9.05
CA ARG A 85 -10.90 -17.07 -7.88
C ARG A 85 -11.21 -17.80 -6.58
N TRP A 86 -12.24 -18.65 -6.56
CA TRP A 86 -12.48 -19.51 -5.40
C TRP A 86 -11.24 -20.35 -5.05
N GLU A 87 -10.57 -20.90 -6.04
CA GLU A 87 -9.33 -21.67 -5.87
C GLU A 87 -8.06 -20.78 -5.84
N GLN A 88 -8.06 -19.72 -6.62
CA GLN A 88 -6.86 -18.90 -6.84
C GLN A 88 -6.60 -17.84 -5.77
N TYR A 89 -7.64 -17.35 -5.10
CA TYR A 89 -7.49 -16.23 -4.14
C TYR A 89 -6.66 -16.61 -2.91
N GLY A 90 -6.78 -17.83 -2.47
CA GLY A 90 -6.03 -18.32 -1.32
C GLY A 90 -6.75 -18.14 0.02
N PRO A 91 -6.00 -18.32 1.13
CA PRO A 91 -6.57 -18.39 2.48
C PRO A 91 -7.09 -17.07 3.05
N GLU A 92 -6.73 -15.94 2.47
CA GLU A 92 -7.26 -14.62 2.88
C GLU A 92 -8.75 -14.46 2.57
N LEU A 93 -9.30 -15.30 1.68
CA LEU A 93 -10.72 -15.35 1.41
C LEU A 93 -11.42 -16.12 2.53
N LEU A 94 -12.16 -15.40 3.38
CA LEU A 94 -12.89 -16.03 4.48
C LEU A 94 -14.15 -16.70 3.95
N ARG A 95 -14.16 -18.02 4.00
CA ARG A 95 -15.23 -18.88 3.52
C ARG A 95 -16.07 -19.39 4.69
N PHE A 96 -17.38 -19.44 4.51
CA PHE A 96 -18.31 -19.97 5.49
C PHE A 96 -19.56 -20.53 4.81
N VAL A 97 -20.40 -21.19 5.59
CA VAL A 97 -21.69 -21.69 5.12
C VAL A 97 -22.82 -21.01 5.91
N ASP A 98 -23.95 -20.79 5.25
CA ASP A 98 -25.14 -20.27 5.91
C ASP A 98 -25.93 -21.39 6.60
N ARG A 99 -27.07 -21.07 7.19
CA ARG A 99 -27.93 -22.05 7.87
C ARG A 99 -28.52 -23.11 6.93
N GLY A 100 -28.58 -22.81 5.64
CA GLY A 100 -29.01 -23.74 4.60
C GLY A 100 -27.86 -24.54 3.98
N GLU A 101 -26.68 -24.53 4.63
CA GLU A 101 -25.46 -25.22 4.18
C GLU A 101 -24.95 -24.74 2.81
N ARG A 102 -25.29 -23.50 2.42
CA ARG A 102 -24.81 -22.89 1.17
C ARG A 102 -23.49 -22.16 1.44
N PRO A 103 -22.46 -22.35 0.59
CA PRO A 103 -21.18 -21.68 0.78
C PRO A 103 -21.22 -20.20 0.37
N PHE A 104 -20.62 -19.37 1.20
CA PHE A 104 -20.47 -17.93 1.03
C PHE A 104 -19.06 -17.48 1.39
N VAL A 105 -18.76 -16.24 1.08
CA VAL A 105 -17.54 -15.54 1.52
C VAL A 105 -17.88 -14.18 2.11
N LEU A 106 -17.01 -13.67 2.99
CA LEU A 106 -16.96 -12.24 3.26
C LEU A 106 -16.11 -11.57 2.19
N GLY A 107 -16.69 -10.60 1.49
CA GLY A 107 -16.06 -9.99 0.32
C GLY A 107 -14.76 -9.27 0.61
N PRO A 108 -13.63 -9.76 0.10
CA PRO A 108 -12.37 -9.00 0.13
C PRO A 108 -12.33 -7.95 -0.99
N THR A 109 -13.17 -8.10 -1.99
CA THR A 109 -13.32 -7.25 -3.18
C THR A 109 -14.64 -7.62 -3.89
N HIS A 110 -15.05 -6.88 -4.91
CA HIS A 110 -16.38 -7.03 -5.51
C HIS A 110 -16.41 -7.16 -7.04
N GLU A 111 -15.33 -7.59 -7.68
CA GLU A 111 -15.27 -7.80 -9.14
C GLU A 111 -16.38 -8.76 -9.60
N GLU A 112 -16.54 -9.86 -8.90
CA GLU A 112 -17.55 -10.87 -9.21
C GLU A 112 -18.98 -10.34 -9.07
N VAL A 113 -19.25 -9.63 -7.97
CA VAL A 113 -20.60 -9.11 -7.68
C VAL A 113 -21.01 -8.04 -8.68
N ILE A 114 -20.12 -7.10 -9.01
CA ILE A 114 -20.44 -6.04 -9.97
C ILE A 114 -20.57 -6.60 -11.39
N THR A 115 -19.75 -7.56 -11.75
CA THR A 115 -19.85 -8.21 -13.07
C THR A 115 -21.18 -8.95 -13.20
N ASP A 116 -21.63 -9.65 -12.16
CA ASP A 116 -22.94 -10.30 -12.12
C ASP A 116 -24.07 -9.28 -12.27
N LEU A 117 -24.01 -8.16 -11.56
CA LEU A 117 -25.00 -7.10 -11.69
C LEU A 117 -25.05 -6.56 -13.13
N ILE A 118 -23.91 -6.21 -13.68
CA ILE A 118 -23.84 -5.52 -14.98
C ILE A 118 -24.21 -6.44 -16.14
N ARG A 119 -23.84 -7.71 -16.11
CA ARG A 119 -24.26 -8.66 -17.16
C ARG A 119 -25.79 -8.84 -17.23
N GLY A 120 -26.50 -8.57 -16.11
CA GLY A 120 -27.95 -8.59 -16.07
C GLY A 120 -28.63 -7.27 -16.44
N GLU A 121 -27.95 -6.15 -16.23
CA GLU A 121 -28.52 -4.81 -16.39
C GLU A 121 -28.16 -4.14 -17.73
N ILE A 122 -27.00 -4.47 -18.30
CA ILE A 122 -26.46 -3.85 -19.52
C ILE A 122 -26.49 -4.88 -20.66
N ASN A 123 -27.10 -4.51 -21.78
CA ASN A 123 -27.25 -5.41 -22.91
C ASN A 123 -26.85 -4.81 -24.27
N SER A 124 -26.56 -3.50 -24.32
CA SER A 124 -26.21 -2.81 -25.55
C SER A 124 -24.96 -1.93 -25.36
N TYR A 125 -24.11 -1.89 -26.38
CA TYR A 125 -22.95 -0.99 -26.44
C TYR A 125 -23.33 0.49 -26.23
N LYS A 126 -24.56 0.87 -26.56
CA LYS A 126 -25.07 2.24 -26.37
C LYS A 126 -25.15 2.67 -24.91
N GLN A 127 -25.18 1.73 -24.00
CA GLN A 127 -25.22 1.99 -22.56
C GLN A 127 -23.83 2.22 -21.96
N LEU A 128 -22.77 1.96 -22.70
CA LEU A 128 -21.37 2.05 -22.28
C LEU A 128 -20.66 3.27 -22.87
N PRO A 129 -19.60 3.81 -22.23
CA PRO A 129 -18.98 3.31 -20.99
C PRO A 129 -19.73 3.73 -19.73
N LEU A 130 -19.55 2.96 -18.66
CA LEU A 130 -20.06 3.26 -17.33
C LEU A 130 -18.99 2.96 -16.28
N ASN A 131 -18.99 3.72 -15.19
CA ASN A 131 -18.13 3.50 -14.06
C ASN A 131 -18.96 3.55 -12.77
N PHE A 132 -18.92 2.47 -12.00
CA PHE A 132 -19.69 2.34 -10.76
C PHE A 132 -18.74 2.29 -9.57
N PHE A 133 -19.10 2.93 -8.47
CA PHE A 133 -18.30 2.85 -7.25
C PHE A 133 -19.17 2.62 -6.02
N GLN A 134 -18.55 2.06 -5.01
CA GLN A 134 -19.10 1.98 -3.65
C GLN A 134 -18.02 2.32 -2.63
N ILE A 135 -18.46 2.70 -1.43
CA ILE A 135 -17.60 2.80 -0.26
C ILE A 135 -18.14 1.79 0.74
N GLN A 136 -17.41 0.71 0.93
CA GLN A 136 -17.92 -0.49 1.57
C GLN A 136 -16.85 -1.14 2.46
N THR A 137 -17.29 -1.78 3.53
CA THR A 137 -16.46 -2.62 4.37
C THR A 137 -16.01 -3.86 3.60
N LYS A 138 -14.72 -4.17 3.68
CA LYS A 138 -14.12 -5.39 3.16
C LYS A 138 -13.58 -6.22 4.31
N PHE A 139 -13.45 -7.51 4.08
CA PHE A 139 -12.79 -8.42 5.00
C PHE A 139 -11.77 -9.28 4.28
N ARG A 140 -10.53 -9.27 4.77
CA ARG A 140 -9.45 -10.15 4.31
C ARG A 140 -8.87 -10.86 5.52
N ASP A 141 -8.87 -12.19 5.49
CA ASP A 141 -8.37 -13.01 6.61
C ASP A 141 -6.83 -13.03 6.64
N GLU A 142 -6.28 -11.87 6.88
CA GLU A 142 -4.84 -11.62 6.94
C GLU A 142 -4.21 -12.42 8.07
N VAL A 143 -3.14 -13.17 7.77
CA VAL A 143 -2.44 -14.02 8.76
C VAL A 143 -1.79 -13.18 9.86
N ARG A 144 -1.22 -12.04 9.51
CA ARG A 144 -0.51 -11.15 10.44
C ARG A 144 -0.99 -9.72 10.31
N PRO A 145 -2.19 -9.41 10.83
CA PRO A 145 -2.62 -8.02 10.92
C PRO A 145 -1.64 -7.24 11.79
N ARG A 146 -1.27 -6.04 11.35
CA ARG A 146 -0.30 -5.20 12.05
C ARG A 146 -0.48 -3.74 11.69
N PHE A 147 0.17 -2.84 12.43
CA PHE A 147 0.16 -1.40 12.20
C PHE A 147 -1.25 -0.79 12.30
N GLY A 148 -2.05 -1.28 13.23
CA GLY A 148 -3.40 -0.77 13.47
C GLY A 148 -4.30 -0.93 12.26
N VAL A 149 -4.93 0.16 11.84
CA VAL A 149 -5.85 0.16 10.70
C VAL A 149 -5.16 0.11 9.34
N MET A 150 -3.84 0.25 9.32
CA MET A 150 -3.09 0.21 8.05
C MET A 150 -3.12 -1.18 7.40
N ARG A 151 -3.07 -2.24 8.21
CA ARG A 151 -3.14 -3.62 7.75
C ARG A 151 -4.10 -4.43 8.63
N ALA A 152 -5.36 -4.00 8.64
CA ALA A 152 -6.45 -4.63 9.37
C ALA A 152 -7.12 -5.73 8.54
N ARG A 153 -7.87 -6.61 9.20
CA ARG A 153 -8.66 -7.63 8.51
C ARG A 153 -10.00 -7.09 8.00
N GLU A 154 -10.63 -6.22 8.76
CA GLU A 154 -11.84 -5.51 8.36
C GLU A 154 -11.51 -4.03 8.15
N PHE A 155 -11.86 -3.47 7.00
CA PHE A 155 -11.49 -2.11 6.63
C PHE A 155 -12.48 -1.51 5.63
N LEU A 156 -12.47 -0.17 5.55
CA LEU A 156 -13.31 0.57 4.61
C LEU A 156 -12.53 0.86 3.33
N MET A 157 -13.12 0.50 2.20
CA MET A 157 -12.53 0.72 0.87
C MET A 157 -13.53 1.40 -0.05
N LYS A 158 -13.06 2.35 -0.86
CA LYS A 158 -13.75 2.75 -2.08
C LYS A 158 -13.27 1.86 -3.21
N ASP A 159 -14.17 1.16 -3.83
CA ASP A 159 -13.90 0.35 -5.01
C ASP A 159 -14.82 0.77 -6.16
N ALA A 160 -14.21 1.02 -7.30
CA ALA A 160 -14.91 1.38 -8.53
C ALA A 160 -14.59 0.39 -9.64
N TYR A 161 -15.55 0.21 -10.53
CA TYR A 161 -15.47 -0.74 -11.63
C TYR A 161 -16.04 -0.10 -12.87
N SER A 162 -15.27 -0.09 -13.96
CA SER A 162 -15.71 0.47 -15.22
C SER A 162 -15.89 -0.59 -16.29
N PHE A 163 -16.82 -0.34 -17.21
CA PHE A 163 -17.20 -1.27 -18.27
C PHE A 163 -17.18 -0.54 -19.60
N HIS A 164 -16.56 -1.17 -20.59
CA HIS A 164 -16.24 -0.57 -21.89
C HIS A 164 -16.41 -1.57 -23.03
N THR A 165 -16.58 -1.04 -24.23
CA THR A 165 -16.56 -1.85 -25.45
C THR A 165 -15.18 -1.93 -26.08
N THR A 166 -14.28 -0.99 -25.78
CA THR A 166 -12.94 -0.90 -26.38
C THR A 166 -11.86 -0.65 -25.33
N GLN A 167 -10.63 -0.99 -25.68
CA GLN A 167 -9.45 -0.69 -24.86
C GLN A 167 -9.20 0.83 -24.75
N GLU A 168 -9.47 1.57 -25.82
CA GLU A 168 -9.34 3.03 -25.84
C GLU A 168 -10.29 3.70 -24.85
N SER A 169 -11.52 3.23 -24.77
CA SER A 169 -12.51 3.70 -23.80
C SER A 169 -12.05 3.39 -22.35
N LEU A 170 -11.51 2.21 -22.11
CA LEU A 170 -10.92 1.87 -20.81
C LEU A 170 -9.77 2.81 -20.45
N GLN A 171 -8.88 3.10 -21.38
CA GLN A 171 -7.76 4.01 -21.16
C GLN A 171 -8.24 5.42 -20.76
N GLU A 172 -9.28 5.93 -21.40
CA GLU A 172 -9.86 7.24 -21.04
C GLU A 172 -10.35 7.28 -19.60
N THR A 173 -11.07 6.25 -19.16
CA THR A 173 -11.56 6.16 -17.76
C THR A 173 -10.40 5.90 -16.79
N TYR A 174 -9.43 5.10 -17.16
CA TYR A 174 -8.21 4.90 -16.38
C TYR A 174 -7.49 6.23 -16.12
N ASP A 175 -7.32 7.04 -17.16
CA ASP A 175 -6.70 8.36 -17.05
C ASP A 175 -7.55 9.32 -16.19
N ALA A 176 -8.88 9.26 -16.31
CA ALA A 176 -9.79 10.04 -15.47
C ALA A 176 -9.69 9.63 -13.99
N MET A 177 -9.55 8.34 -13.71
CA MET A 177 -9.34 7.84 -12.34
C MET A 177 -7.97 8.24 -11.79
N TYR A 178 -6.93 8.21 -12.61
CA TYR A 178 -5.61 8.71 -12.24
C TYR A 178 -5.69 10.18 -11.79
N THR A 179 -6.36 11.01 -12.57
CA THR A 179 -6.56 12.43 -12.26
C THR A 179 -7.41 12.62 -10.99
N ALA A 180 -8.49 11.86 -10.85
CA ALA A 180 -9.36 11.94 -9.67
C ALA A 180 -8.62 11.55 -8.38
N TYR A 181 -7.81 10.48 -8.42
CA TYR A 181 -6.99 10.05 -7.28
C TYR A 181 -5.96 11.11 -6.90
N SER A 182 -5.30 11.71 -7.89
CA SER A 182 -4.36 12.82 -7.64
C SER A 182 -5.04 13.97 -6.92
N LYS A 183 -6.23 14.37 -7.35
CA LYS A 183 -7.03 15.42 -6.69
C LYS A 183 -7.43 15.04 -5.26
N ILE A 184 -7.82 13.79 -5.03
CA ILE A 184 -8.18 13.29 -3.71
C ILE A 184 -7.02 13.49 -2.73
N PHE A 185 -5.84 13.02 -3.08
CA PHE A 185 -4.67 13.08 -2.19
C PHE A 185 -4.09 14.50 -2.09
N GLU A 186 -4.15 15.30 -3.14
CA GLU A 186 -3.80 16.73 -3.09
C GLU A 186 -4.74 17.51 -2.15
N ARG A 187 -6.06 17.26 -2.21
CA ARG A 187 -7.03 17.87 -1.29
C ARG A 187 -6.79 17.53 0.16
N MET A 188 -6.17 16.39 0.43
CA MET A 188 -5.78 15.96 1.78
C MET A 188 -4.38 16.47 2.17
N ASP A 189 -3.74 17.23 1.31
CA ASP A 189 -2.39 17.78 1.51
C ASP A 189 -1.34 16.69 1.79
N LEU A 190 -1.45 15.56 1.09
CA LEU A 190 -0.53 14.42 1.22
C LEU A 190 0.57 14.47 0.17
N ASN A 191 1.78 14.10 0.57
CA ASN A 191 2.89 13.88 -0.35
C ASN A 191 2.81 12.44 -0.87
N PHE A 192 2.44 12.29 -2.13
CA PHE A 192 2.22 10.99 -2.76
C PHE A 192 2.90 10.89 -4.11
N ARG A 193 3.03 9.65 -4.60
CA ARG A 193 3.48 9.34 -5.95
C ARG A 193 2.60 8.24 -6.55
N ALA A 194 2.27 8.39 -7.82
CA ALA A 194 1.69 7.31 -8.61
C ALA A 194 2.84 6.52 -9.25
N VAL A 195 2.89 5.23 -9.02
CA VAL A 195 4.00 4.37 -9.46
C VAL A 195 3.47 3.17 -10.24
N LEU A 196 4.26 2.71 -11.20
CA LEU A 196 3.97 1.49 -11.95
C LEU A 196 4.02 0.28 -11.00
N ALA A 197 3.07 -0.63 -11.16
CA ALA A 197 2.94 -1.77 -10.27
C ALA A 197 2.54 -3.06 -10.99
N ASP A 198 2.80 -4.18 -10.34
CA ASP A 198 2.32 -5.48 -10.79
C ASP A 198 0.82 -5.62 -10.52
N THR A 199 0.12 -6.33 -11.39
CA THR A 199 -1.33 -6.51 -11.27
C THR A 199 -1.76 -7.54 -10.22
N GLY A 200 -0.85 -8.41 -9.80
CA GLY A 200 -1.10 -9.43 -8.78
C GLY A 200 -2.21 -10.41 -9.15
N SER A 201 -2.92 -10.91 -8.14
CA SER A 201 -4.01 -11.88 -8.30
C SER A 201 -5.25 -11.28 -8.98
N ILE A 202 -5.38 -9.95 -9.01
CA ILE A 202 -6.45 -9.26 -9.73
C ILE A 202 -6.28 -9.47 -11.23
N GLY A 203 -5.02 -9.47 -11.72
CA GLY A 203 -4.70 -9.66 -13.13
C GLY A 203 -4.90 -8.38 -13.94
N GLY A 204 -4.89 -8.52 -15.26
CA GLY A 204 -4.98 -7.38 -16.18
C GLY A 204 -3.63 -7.01 -16.80
N SER A 205 -3.61 -5.96 -17.60
CA SER A 205 -2.46 -5.59 -18.43
C SER A 205 -1.60 -4.45 -17.88
N ALA A 206 -2.17 -3.58 -17.06
CA ALA A 206 -1.46 -2.43 -16.50
C ALA A 206 -2.06 -1.98 -15.17
N SER A 207 -1.23 -1.45 -14.29
CA SER A 207 -1.69 -0.86 -13.05
C SER A 207 -0.75 0.24 -12.52
N HIS A 208 -1.33 1.15 -11.74
CA HIS A 208 -0.59 2.16 -10.96
C HIS A 208 -1.03 2.12 -9.52
N GLU A 209 -0.06 2.15 -8.61
CA GLU A 209 -0.29 2.36 -7.19
C GLU A 209 -0.10 3.83 -6.84
N PHE A 210 -0.94 4.33 -5.95
CA PHE A 210 -0.77 5.63 -5.32
C PHE A 210 -0.17 5.40 -3.94
N GLN A 211 1.04 5.90 -3.76
CA GLN A 211 1.87 5.66 -2.58
C GLN A 211 2.08 6.95 -1.81
N VAL A 212 1.70 6.97 -0.54
CA VAL A 212 2.03 8.05 0.39
C VAL A 212 3.44 7.80 0.93
N LEU A 213 4.34 8.76 0.75
CA LEU A 213 5.74 8.58 1.15
C LEU A 213 5.88 8.67 2.67
N ALA A 214 6.39 7.62 3.28
CA ALA A 214 6.64 7.54 4.72
C ALA A 214 7.71 6.49 5.00
N GLU A 215 8.63 6.79 5.92
CA GLU A 215 9.70 5.86 6.31
C GLU A 215 9.19 4.55 6.91
N SER A 216 8.03 4.59 7.54
CA SER A 216 7.34 3.43 8.10
C SER A 216 6.56 2.62 7.06
N GLY A 217 6.56 3.03 5.80
CA GLY A 217 5.88 2.33 4.71
C GLY A 217 6.41 0.92 4.52
N GLU A 218 5.54 -0.01 4.12
CA GLU A 218 5.91 -1.40 3.87
C GLU A 218 6.51 -1.61 2.47
N ASP A 219 6.18 -0.74 1.52
CA ASP A 219 6.60 -0.89 0.12
C ASP A 219 7.88 -0.12 -0.16
N ASP A 220 8.79 -0.75 -0.87
CA ASP A 220 9.94 -0.09 -1.47
C ASP A 220 9.57 0.42 -2.86
N ILE A 221 9.79 1.71 -3.07
CA ILE A 221 9.44 2.40 -4.30
C ILE A 221 10.68 3.00 -4.90
N VAL A 222 10.87 2.78 -6.19
CA VAL A 222 12.05 3.25 -6.92
C VAL A 222 11.71 4.44 -7.81
N PHE A 223 12.60 5.41 -7.82
CA PHE A 223 12.48 6.66 -8.58
C PHE A 223 13.75 6.91 -9.37
N SER A 224 13.61 7.39 -10.60
CA SER A 224 14.74 7.91 -11.36
C SER A 224 15.21 9.26 -10.81
N THR A 225 16.53 9.48 -10.81
CA THR A 225 17.12 10.80 -10.48
C THR A 225 16.85 11.86 -11.53
N ASP A 226 16.64 11.46 -12.81
CA ASP A 226 16.65 12.37 -13.96
C ASP A 226 15.37 12.31 -14.81
N SER A 227 14.40 11.49 -14.44
CA SER A 227 13.12 11.36 -15.15
C SER A 227 11.96 11.14 -14.20
N ASP A 228 10.76 11.11 -14.75
CA ASP A 228 9.53 10.83 -13.99
C ASP A 228 9.29 9.33 -13.74
N TYR A 229 10.23 8.46 -14.12
CA TYR A 229 10.08 7.03 -13.88
C TYR A 229 9.92 6.75 -12.39
N ALA A 230 8.86 6.04 -12.05
CA ALA A 230 8.60 5.57 -10.69
C ALA A 230 7.88 4.22 -10.75
N ALA A 231 8.30 3.27 -9.93
CA ALA A 231 7.70 1.94 -9.88
C ALA A 231 7.82 1.33 -8.49
N ASN A 232 6.90 0.39 -8.17
CA ASN A 232 7.13 -0.52 -7.06
C ASN A 232 8.36 -1.39 -7.39
N ILE A 233 9.19 -1.66 -6.39
CA ILE A 233 10.43 -2.45 -6.59
C ILE A 233 10.13 -3.82 -7.22
N GLU A 234 8.99 -4.41 -6.90
CA GLU A 234 8.56 -5.69 -7.45
C GLU A 234 8.36 -5.65 -8.96
N PHE A 235 8.00 -4.49 -9.50
CA PHE A 235 7.74 -4.29 -10.93
C PHE A 235 8.97 -3.78 -11.68
N ALA A 236 9.87 -3.04 -11.03
CA ALA A 236 10.97 -2.35 -11.68
C ALA A 236 11.94 -3.31 -12.37
N GLU A 237 12.18 -3.11 -13.67
CA GLU A 237 13.12 -3.89 -14.45
C GLU A 237 14.56 -3.56 -14.07
N ALA A 238 15.39 -4.58 -13.89
CA ALA A 238 16.82 -4.45 -13.78
C ALA A 238 17.45 -4.65 -15.18
N LEU A 239 17.96 -3.58 -15.76
CA LEU A 239 18.54 -3.62 -17.10
C LEU A 239 19.78 -4.52 -17.14
N ALA A 240 20.01 -5.14 -18.30
CA ALA A 240 21.22 -5.90 -18.53
C ALA A 240 22.44 -4.97 -18.47
N PRO A 241 23.57 -5.41 -17.85
CA PRO A 241 24.81 -4.65 -17.91
C PRO A 241 25.24 -4.39 -19.36
N THR A 242 25.76 -3.18 -19.61
CA THR A 242 26.21 -2.77 -20.95
C THR A 242 27.61 -3.24 -21.27
N GLU A 243 28.43 -3.48 -20.26
CA GLU A 243 29.79 -3.95 -20.45
C GLU A 243 29.83 -5.46 -20.75
N PRO A 244 30.67 -5.87 -21.70
CA PRO A 244 30.81 -7.29 -22.00
C PRO A 244 31.48 -8.03 -20.84
N ARG A 245 31.24 -9.34 -20.79
CA ARG A 245 31.87 -10.21 -19.81
C ARG A 245 33.40 -10.15 -19.93
N ALA A 246 34.07 -9.94 -18.83
CA ALA A 246 35.53 -9.94 -18.78
C ALA A 246 36.10 -11.32 -19.13
N ALA A 247 37.30 -11.36 -19.68
CA ALA A 247 37.98 -12.60 -19.98
C ALA A 247 38.30 -13.37 -18.69
N ALA A 248 38.27 -14.71 -18.78
CA ALA A 248 38.64 -15.57 -17.67
C ALA A 248 40.13 -15.36 -17.30
N SER A 249 40.40 -15.14 -16.02
CA SER A 249 41.77 -14.94 -15.49
C SER A 249 42.17 -15.96 -14.42
N GLU A 250 41.20 -16.71 -13.91
CA GLU A 250 41.41 -17.73 -12.87
C GLU A 250 41.06 -19.11 -13.39
N GLU A 251 41.77 -20.14 -12.86
CA GLU A 251 41.42 -21.53 -13.12
C GLU A 251 40.27 -21.97 -12.22
N LEU A 252 39.45 -22.89 -12.71
CA LEU A 252 38.42 -23.54 -11.91
C LEU A 252 39.09 -24.39 -10.82
N ARG A 253 38.75 -24.15 -9.58
CA ARG A 253 39.24 -24.90 -8.43
C ARG A 253 38.12 -25.20 -7.44
N ILE A 254 38.18 -26.40 -6.88
CA ILE A 254 37.29 -26.80 -5.78
C ILE A 254 37.99 -26.51 -4.45
N VAL A 255 37.26 -25.94 -3.49
CA VAL A 255 37.82 -25.54 -2.20
C VAL A 255 36.90 -26.05 -1.09
N ASP A 256 37.50 -26.58 -0.02
CA ASP A 256 36.77 -26.93 1.19
C ASP A 256 36.31 -25.66 1.92
N THR A 257 35.01 -25.56 2.14
CA THR A 257 34.38 -24.40 2.77
C THR A 257 33.52 -24.83 3.94
N PRO A 258 34.09 -25.43 4.99
CA PRO A 258 33.34 -25.89 6.14
C PRO A 258 32.69 -24.66 6.85
N ASN A 259 31.44 -24.83 7.26
CA ASN A 259 30.66 -23.78 7.95
C ASN A 259 30.39 -22.50 7.14
N ALA A 260 30.58 -22.52 5.83
CA ALA A 260 30.25 -21.41 4.92
C ALA A 260 28.96 -21.71 4.14
N LYS A 261 27.82 -21.62 4.79
CA LYS A 261 26.49 -21.92 4.21
C LYS A 261 25.78 -20.71 3.66
N THR A 262 26.14 -19.51 4.13
CA THR A 262 25.59 -18.25 3.64
C THR A 262 26.64 -17.49 2.82
N ILE A 263 26.17 -16.59 1.97
CA ILE A 263 27.08 -15.70 1.21
C ILE A 263 27.94 -14.87 2.16
N ALA A 264 27.38 -14.36 3.26
CA ALA A 264 28.12 -13.59 4.25
C ALA A 264 29.26 -14.40 4.88
N GLU A 265 29.00 -15.66 5.26
CA GLU A 265 30.02 -16.56 5.82
C GLU A 265 31.12 -16.85 4.81
N LEU A 266 30.75 -17.09 3.54
CA LEU A 266 31.71 -17.35 2.46
C LEU A 266 32.61 -16.13 2.22
N VAL A 267 32.06 -14.96 2.15
CA VAL A 267 32.77 -13.68 1.97
C VAL A 267 33.75 -13.44 3.12
N GLU A 268 33.28 -13.62 4.37
CA GLU A 268 34.09 -13.42 5.56
C GLU A 268 35.27 -14.40 5.64
N GLN A 269 35.02 -15.70 5.46
CA GLN A 269 36.04 -16.74 5.61
C GLN A 269 37.08 -16.73 4.51
N PHE A 270 36.67 -16.46 3.26
CA PHE A 270 37.57 -16.54 2.11
C PHE A 270 37.96 -15.18 1.54
N LYS A 271 37.53 -14.10 2.17
CA LYS A 271 37.81 -12.70 1.76
C LYS A 271 37.51 -12.44 0.29
N LEU A 272 36.42 -13.01 -0.19
CA LEU A 272 35.95 -12.82 -1.56
C LEU A 272 35.15 -11.52 -1.66
N PRO A 273 35.31 -10.74 -2.76
CA PRO A 273 34.34 -9.69 -3.06
C PRO A 273 32.95 -10.31 -3.25
N ILE A 274 31.94 -9.72 -2.61
CA ILE A 274 30.58 -10.24 -2.69
C ILE A 274 30.07 -10.28 -4.13
N GLU A 275 30.54 -9.34 -4.97
CA GLU A 275 30.21 -9.25 -6.39
C GLU A 275 30.76 -10.41 -7.23
N LYS A 276 31.63 -11.22 -6.64
CA LYS A 276 32.19 -12.44 -7.26
C LYS A 276 31.50 -13.71 -6.77
N THR A 277 30.43 -13.59 -6.00
CA THR A 277 29.68 -14.74 -5.49
C THR A 277 28.32 -14.86 -6.17
N VAL A 278 27.82 -16.10 -6.26
CA VAL A 278 26.51 -16.42 -6.86
C VAL A 278 25.72 -17.28 -5.89
N LYS A 279 24.46 -16.90 -5.67
CA LYS A 279 23.46 -17.70 -4.95
C LYS A 279 22.71 -18.58 -5.93
N THR A 280 22.54 -19.84 -5.58
CA THR A 280 21.73 -20.79 -6.35
C THR A 280 20.48 -21.13 -5.55
N LEU A 281 19.32 -20.73 -6.04
CA LEU A 281 18.04 -20.94 -5.40
C LEU A 281 17.24 -21.97 -6.20
N LEU A 282 16.75 -23.01 -5.53
CA LEU A 282 15.95 -24.05 -6.17
C LEU A 282 14.48 -23.85 -5.89
N VAL A 283 13.68 -23.83 -6.94
CA VAL A 283 12.22 -23.72 -6.89
C VAL A 283 11.58 -24.86 -7.66
N HIS A 284 10.29 -25.13 -7.40
CA HIS A 284 9.55 -26.14 -8.14
C HIS A 284 9.45 -25.74 -9.62
N ALA A 285 9.73 -26.69 -10.50
CA ALA A 285 9.67 -26.49 -11.94
C ALA A 285 8.25 -26.70 -12.47
N HIS A 286 7.94 -26.05 -13.60
CA HIS A 286 6.68 -26.26 -14.30
C HIS A 286 6.55 -27.71 -14.75
N GLU A 287 5.37 -28.30 -14.68
CA GLU A 287 5.11 -29.71 -15.00
C GLU A 287 5.58 -30.12 -16.40
N GLU A 288 5.43 -29.23 -17.38
CA GLU A 288 5.84 -29.47 -18.76
C GLU A 288 7.36 -29.49 -18.98
N SER A 289 8.14 -29.04 -17.99
CA SER A 289 9.60 -29.00 -18.11
C SER A 289 10.28 -30.38 -18.09
N GLY A 290 9.59 -31.40 -17.59
CA GLY A 290 10.12 -32.73 -17.39
C GLY A 290 11.08 -32.84 -16.18
N HIS A 291 11.22 -31.79 -15.40
CA HIS A 291 12.03 -31.72 -14.18
C HIS A 291 11.19 -31.36 -12.97
N LYS A 292 11.64 -31.78 -11.79
CA LYS A 292 10.96 -31.41 -10.53
C LYS A 292 11.35 -30.03 -10.02
N LEU A 293 12.59 -29.63 -10.24
CA LEU A 293 13.19 -28.40 -9.74
C LEU A 293 13.88 -27.64 -10.88
N VAL A 294 13.98 -26.33 -10.70
CA VAL A 294 14.75 -25.42 -11.55
C VAL A 294 15.62 -24.53 -10.66
N ALA A 295 16.84 -24.26 -11.10
CA ALA A 295 17.78 -23.40 -10.39
C ALA A 295 17.72 -21.98 -10.92
N LEU A 296 17.60 -21.03 -10.00
CA LEU A 296 17.63 -19.59 -10.27
C LEU A 296 18.91 -19.01 -9.66
N LEU A 297 19.74 -18.40 -10.49
CA LEU A 297 21.02 -17.85 -10.05
C LEU A 297 20.98 -16.34 -10.02
N VAL A 298 21.30 -15.77 -8.86
CA VAL A 298 21.46 -14.33 -8.67
C VAL A 298 22.81 -14.04 -8.02
N ARG A 299 23.35 -12.85 -8.26
CA ARG A 299 24.61 -12.42 -7.64
C ARG A 299 24.46 -12.39 -6.10
N GLY A 300 25.52 -12.67 -5.37
CA GLY A 300 25.47 -12.86 -3.93
C GLY A 300 24.94 -11.69 -3.11
N ASP A 301 25.11 -10.47 -3.61
CA ASP A 301 24.59 -9.22 -2.99
C ASP A 301 23.22 -8.81 -3.50
N HIS A 302 22.63 -9.56 -4.45
CA HIS A 302 21.31 -9.27 -4.98
C HIS A 302 20.24 -10.19 -4.39
N GLU A 303 19.00 -9.74 -4.40
CA GLU A 303 17.86 -10.53 -3.94
C GLU A 303 16.99 -10.97 -5.12
N LEU A 304 16.50 -12.21 -5.04
CA LEU A 304 15.55 -12.72 -6.01
C LEU A 304 14.23 -11.94 -5.91
N ASN A 305 13.72 -11.50 -7.05
CA ASN A 305 12.38 -10.97 -7.17
C ASN A 305 11.42 -12.12 -7.47
N GLU A 306 10.63 -12.53 -6.48
CA GLU A 306 9.74 -13.69 -6.60
C GLU A 306 8.66 -13.51 -7.68
N ILE A 307 8.18 -12.29 -7.88
CA ILE A 307 7.18 -11.98 -8.90
C ILE A 307 7.75 -12.17 -10.31
N LYS A 308 8.98 -11.70 -10.54
CA LYS A 308 9.67 -11.93 -11.81
C LYS A 308 9.94 -13.42 -12.06
N ALA A 309 10.39 -14.12 -11.02
CA ALA A 309 10.66 -15.56 -11.10
C ALA A 309 9.40 -16.38 -11.40
N GLU A 310 8.28 -16.07 -10.77
CA GLU A 310 7.02 -16.77 -11.00
C GLU A 310 6.50 -16.64 -12.43
N LYS A 311 6.84 -15.56 -13.12
CA LYS A 311 6.45 -15.32 -14.52
C LYS A 311 7.26 -16.12 -15.53
N LEU A 312 8.35 -16.78 -15.10
CA LEU A 312 9.15 -17.61 -15.99
C LEU A 312 8.39 -18.87 -16.40
N PRO A 313 8.46 -19.28 -17.69
CA PRO A 313 7.78 -20.48 -18.16
C PRO A 313 8.31 -21.77 -17.52
N GLN A 314 9.56 -21.77 -17.04
CA GLN A 314 10.19 -22.92 -16.39
C GLN A 314 9.73 -23.15 -14.94
N VAL A 315 9.09 -22.15 -14.33
CA VAL A 315 8.75 -22.14 -12.90
C VAL A 315 7.28 -22.50 -12.68
N ALA A 316 7.03 -23.35 -11.70
CA ALA A 316 5.68 -23.69 -11.27
C ALA A 316 5.00 -22.50 -10.58
N LYS A 317 3.70 -22.42 -10.74
CA LYS A 317 2.85 -21.40 -10.10
C LYS A 317 1.93 -22.04 -9.05
N PRO A 318 1.87 -21.52 -7.82
CA PRO A 318 2.65 -20.39 -7.29
C PRO A 318 4.13 -20.75 -7.06
N LEU A 319 4.99 -19.72 -7.04
CA LEU A 319 6.42 -19.92 -6.75
C LEU A 319 6.58 -20.63 -5.40
N THR A 320 7.26 -21.76 -5.40
CA THR A 320 7.51 -22.55 -4.20
C THR A 320 8.98 -22.94 -4.14
N PHE A 321 9.65 -22.51 -3.08
CA PHE A 321 11.03 -22.91 -2.84
C PHE A 321 11.10 -24.40 -2.48
N ALA A 322 12.11 -25.09 -2.99
CA ALA A 322 12.37 -26.46 -2.65
C ALA A 322 12.75 -26.59 -1.16
N THR A 323 12.25 -27.64 -0.52
CA THR A 323 12.66 -27.99 0.85
C THR A 323 14.07 -28.58 0.84
N GLU A 324 14.75 -28.54 2.00
CA GLU A 324 16.08 -29.19 2.14
C GLU A 324 16.03 -30.67 1.74
N GLU A 325 14.97 -31.37 2.10
CA GLU A 325 14.77 -32.78 1.74
C GLU A 325 14.68 -32.97 0.23
N GLU A 326 13.92 -32.14 -0.47
CA GLU A 326 13.83 -32.18 -1.92
C GLU A 326 15.18 -31.90 -2.60
N ILE A 327 15.93 -30.92 -2.07
CA ILE A 327 17.25 -30.54 -2.57
C ILE A 327 18.22 -31.71 -2.42
N ARG A 328 18.28 -32.32 -1.24
CA ARG A 328 19.17 -33.47 -0.97
C ARG A 328 18.81 -34.70 -1.80
N ALA A 329 17.52 -34.94 -2.00
CA ALA A 329 17.06 -36.04 -2.86
C ALA A 329 17.47 -35.83 -4.33
N ALA A 330 17.46 -34.58 -4.80
CA ALA A 330 17.83 -34.26 -6.18
C ALA A 330 19.34 -34.19 -6.43
N LEU A 331 20.12 -33.69 -5.47
CA LEU A 331 21.51 -33.29 -5.68
C LEU A 331 22.52 -33.97 -4.75
N GLY A 332 22.09 -34.57 -3.66
CA GLY A 332 22.96 -35.13 -2.64
C GLY A 332 23.73 -34.12 -1.79
N ALA A 333 23.40 -32.85 -1.90
CA ALA A 333 23.96 -31.73 -1.12
C ALA A 333 22.86 -30.85 -0.58
N GLY A 334 23.14 -30.12 0.51
CA GLY A 334 22.18 -29.21 1.15
C GLY A 334 22.30 -27.76 0.68
N PRO A 335 21.35 -26.92 1.11
CA PRO A 335 21.40 -25.46 0.90
C PRO A 335 22.73 -24.87 1.38
N GLY A 336 23.28 -23.91 0.66
CA GLY A 336 24.58 -23.28 0.97
C GLY A 336 25.77 -23.94 0.25
N SER A 337 25.57 -25.09 -0.36
CA SER A 337 26.62 -25.79 -1.14
C SER A 337 26.21 -26.00 -2.60
N LEU A 338 25.22 -25.24 -3.08
CA LEU A 338 24.68 -25.41 -4.42
C LEU A 338 25.30 -24.43 -5.43
N GLY A 339 25.46 -24.90 -6.65
CA GLY A 339 26.03 -24.11 -7.74
C GLY A 339 25.67 -24.66 -9.11
N PRO A 340 26.05 -23.94 -10.18
CA PRO A 340 25.67 -24.30 -11.54
C PRO A 340 26.54 -25.39 -12.17
N VAL A 341 27.76 -25.59 -11.71
CA VAL A 341 28.71 -26.56 -12.32
C VAL A 341 28.25 -27.98 -12.02
N ASN A 342 28.07 -28.78 -13.07
CA ASN A 342 27.58 -30.18 -12.99
C ASN A 342 26.20 -30.30 -12.32
N LEU A 343 25.36 -29.27 -12.42
CA LEU A 343 24.00 -29.30 -11.89
C LEU A 343 23.06 -29.99 -12.89
N PRO A 344 22.41 -31.12 -12.51
CA PRO A 344 21.53 -31.87 -13.41
C PRO A 344 20.10 -31.32 -13.48
N LEU A 345 19.95 -30.03 -13.44
CA LEU A 345 18.67 -29.31 -13.44
C LEU A 345 18.70 -28.17 -14.47
N PRO A 346 17.55 -27.74 -15.00
CA PRO A 346 17.51 -26.51 -15.78
C PRO A 346 17.92 -25.33 -14.93
N ILE A 347 18.61 -24.37 -15.55
CA ILE A 347 19.18 -23.20 -14.89
C ILE A 347 18.68 -21.96 -15.61
N VAL A 348 18.25 -20.96 -14.86
CA VAL A 348 18.00 -19.62 -15.33
C VAL A 348 18.90 -18.67 -14.54
N VAL A 349 19.66 -17.84 -15.26
CA VAL A 349 20.58 -16.89 -14.63
C VAL A 349 20.10 -15.47 -14.78
N ASP A 350 20.30 -14.68 -13.74
CA ASP A 350 20.07 -13.24 -13.81
C ASP A 350 21.03 -12.58 -14.81
N ARG A 351 20.60 -11.49 -15.39
CA ARG A 351 21.38 -10.69 -16.35
C ARG A 351 22.75 -10.28 -15.82
N CYS A 352 22.86 -9.97 -14.53
CA CYS A 352 24.14 -9.64 -13.89
C CYS A 352 25.06 -10.84 -13.76
N VAL A 353 24.51 -12.03 -13.49
CA VAL A 353 25.29 -13.27 -13.38
C VAL A 353 25.82 -13.70 -14.75
N ALA A 354 25.06 -13.50 -15.81
CA ALA A 354 25.46 -13.87 -17.17
C ALA A 354 26.75 -13.17 -17.64
N VAL A 355 27.11 -12.03 -17.09
CA VAL A 355 28.32 -11.26 -17.45
C VAL A 355 29.44 -11.39 -16.42
N MET A 356 29.26 -12.23 -15.41
CA MET A 356 30.30 -12.48 -14.40
C MET A 356 31.41 -13.38 -14.95
N SER A 357 32.64 -13.14 -14.48
CA SER A 357 33.81 -13.96 -14.73
C SER A 357 34.48 -14.30 -13.41
N ASP A 358 35.17 -15.43 -13.36
CA ASP A 358 35.96 -15.87 -12.19
C ASP A 358 35.13 -15.85 -10.88
N PHE A 359 33.89 -16.34 -10.96
CA PHE A 359 32.97 -16.27 -9.81
C PHE A 359 32.98 -17.55 -8.97
N GLY A 360 32.49 -17.43 -7.75
CA GLY A 360 32.36 -18.52 -6.79
C GLY A 360 30.90 -18.93 -6.57
N ALA A 361 30.68 -20.23 -6.49
CA ALA A 361 29.38 -20.82 -6.16
C ALA A 361 29.59 -22.21 -5.51
N GLY A 362 28.57 -22.74 -4.87
CA GLY A 362 28.61 -24.09 -4.30
C GLY A 362 28.99 -25.16 -5.34
N ALA A 363 29.60 -26.21 -4.88
CA ALA A 363 30.07 -27.31 -5.74
C ALA A 363 29.08 -28.48 -5.86
N ASN A 364 27.88 -28.35 -5.30
CA ASN A 364 26.88 -29.42 -5.17
C ASN A 364 27.40 -30.62 -4.35
N ILE A 365 28.35 -30.37 -3.49
CA ILE A 365 28.90 -31.26 -2.49
C ILE A 365 28.92 -30.51 -1.17
N ASP A 366 28.41 -31.09 -0.10
CA ASP A 366 28.38 -30.46 1.22
C ASP A 366 29.75 -29.91 1.61
N ASP A 367 29.78 -28.68 2.10
CA ASP A 367 30.97 -27.97 2.57
C ASP A 367 32.07 -27.77 1.50
N LYS A 368 31.69 -27.69 0.23
CA LYS A 368 32.61 -27.39 -0.88
C LYS A 368 32.02 -26.32 -1.82
N HIS A 369 32.92 -25.47 -2.32
CA HIS A 369 32.62 -24.45 -3.33
C HIS A 369 33.62 -24.57 -4.50
N TYR A 370 33.15 -24.14 -5.68
CA TYR A 370 34.03 -23.83 -6.80
C TYR A 370 34.34 -22.33 -6.81
N PHE A 371 35.62 -22.00 -7.06
CA PHE A 371 36.06 -20.66 -7.37
C PHE A 371 36.67 -20.62 -8.76
N GLY A 372 36.69 -19.44 -9.38
CA GLY A 372 37.19 -19.26 -10.73
C GLY A 372 36.30 -19.85 -11.82
N ILE A 373 34.97 -19.86 -11.58
CA ILE A 373 33.97 -20.34 -12.55
C ILE A 373 33.84 -19.32 -13.68
N ASN A 374 33.85 -19.84 -14.93
CA ASN A 374 33.64 -19.01 -16.11
C ASN A 374 32.66 -19.66 -17.08
N TRP A 375 31.70 -18.87 -17.55
CA TRP A 375 30.77 -19.32 -18.59
C TRP A 375 31.50 -19.68 -19.88
N GLU A 376 30.96 -20.65 -20.61
CA GLU A 376 31.47 -21.19 -21.89
C GLU A 376 32.75 -22.00 -21.75
N ARG A 377 33.56 -21.76 -20.75
CA ARG A 377 34.76 -22.59 -20.45
C ARG A 377 34.41 -23.79 -19.57
N ASP A 378 33.71 -23.54 -18.46
CA ASP A 378 33.44 -24.56 -17.42
C ASP A 378 32.04 -25.15 -17.55
N LEU A 379 31.11 -24.41 -18.09
CA LEU A 379 29.73 -24.81 -18.37
C LEU A 379 29.11 -23.84 -19.41
N PRO A 380 28.12 -24.32 -20.20
CA PRO A 380 27.41 -23.42 -21.13
C PRO A 380 26.67 -22.32 -20.40
N LEU A 381 26.54 -21.17 -21.03
CA LEU A 381 25.69 -20.07 -20.52
C LEU A 381 24.22 -20.48 -20.59
N PRO A 382 23.51 -20.52 -19.44
CA PRO A 382 22.11 -20.92 -19.42
C PRO A 382 21.18 -19.84 -19.96
N HIS A 383 19.85 -20.08 -19.86
CA HIS A 383 18.84 -19.09 -20.16
C HIS A 383 18.99 -17.86 -19.24
N ILE A 384 18.96 -16.67 -19.83
CA ILE A 384 19.15 -15.39 -19.13
C ILE A 384 17.79 -14.72 -18.95
N ALA A 385 17.52 -14.23 -17.75
CA ALA A 385 16.32 -13.47 -17.46
C ALA A 385 16.60 -12.39 -16.40
N ASP A 386 15.71 -11.41 -16.31
CA ASP A 386 15.69 -10.47 -15.20
C ASP A 386 15.07 -11.16 -13.98
N LEU A 387 15.87 -11.45 -12.97
CA LEU A 387 15.44 -12.21 -11.77
C LEU A 387 15.51 -11.42 -10.48
N ARG A 388 16.28 -10.34 -10.43
CA ARG A 388 16.60 -9.65 -9.20
C ARG A 388 15.75 -8.41 -8.96
N ASN A 389 15.64 -8.00 -7.70
CA ASN A 389 15.24 -6.66 -7.36
C ASN A 389 16.30 -5.66 -7.82
N VAL A 390 15.86 -4.49 -8.26
CA VAL A 390 16.77 -3.35 -8.48
C VAL A 390 17.36 -2.89 -7.14
N VAL A 391 18.50 -2.23 -7.21
CA VAL A 391 19.17 -1.60 -6.06
C VAL A 391 19.43 -0.13 -6.34
N GLU A 392 19.68 0.66 -5.31
CA GLU A 392 20.09 2.07 -5.48
C GLU A 392 21.33 2.17 -6.36
N GLY A 393 21.31 3.12 -7.28
CA GLY A 393 22.39 3.33 -8.23
C GLY A 393 22.27 2.53 -9.53
N ASP A 394 21.35 1.58 -9.63
CA ASP A 394 21.04 0.94 -10.91
C ASP A 394 20.57 1.98 -11.93
N ILE A 395 20.84 1.72 -13.20
CA ILE A 395 20.35 2.57 -14.30
C ILE A 395 18.83 2.45 -14.35
N SER A 396 18.15 3.59 -14.45
CA SER A 396 16.69 3.62 -14.60
C SER A 396 16.24 2.84 -15.84
N PRO A 397 15.14 2.07 -15.78
CA PRO A 397 14.63 1.30 -16.91
C PRO A 397 14.35 2.12 -18.18
N ASP A 398 14.07 3.41 -18.04
CA ASP A 398 13.90 4.33 -19.18
C ASP A 398 15.23 4.87 -19.75
N GLY A 399 16.35 4.43 -19.19
CA GLY A 399 17.70 4.83 -19.60
C GLY A 399 18.12 6.22 -19.13
N LYS A 400 17.31 6.88 -18.29
CA LYS A 400 17.57 8.25 -17.81
C LYS A 400 17.84 8.25 -16.31
N GLY A 401 19.07 8.57 -15.94
CA GLY A 401 19.48 8.64 -14.55
C GLY A 401 19.61 7.29 -13.86
N THR A 402 19.72 7.32 -12.55
CA THR A 402 19.85 6.16 -11.68
C THR A 402 18.68 6.07 -10.72
N LEU A 403 18.51 4.91 -10.11
CA LEU A 403 17.40 4.64 -9.20
C LEU A 403 17.73 5.02 -7.76
N GLN A 404 16.76 5.64 -7.10
CA GLN A 404 16.70 5.86 -5.66
C GLN A 404 15.53 5.06 -5.09
N ILE A 405 15.66 4.58 -3.87
CA ILE A 405 14.62 3.79 -3.18
C ILE A 405 14.08 4.60 -2.01
N LYS A 406 12.74 4.68 -1.93
CA LYS A 406 12.01 5.27 -0.81
C LYS A 406 10.91 4.34 -0.35
N ARG A 407 10.48 4.51 0.89
CA ARG A 407 9.36 3.74 1.43
C ARG A 407 8.05 4.47 1.24
N GLY A 408 7.00 3.70 0.97
CA GLY A 408 5.65 4.20 0.77
C GLY A 408 4.58 3.32 1.39
N ILE A 409 3.41 3.95 1.56
CA ILE A 409 2.18 3.30 1.99
C ILE A 409 1.23 3.32 0.81
N GLU A 410 0.85 2.15 0.31
CA GLU A 410 -0.13 2.03 -0.77
C GLU A 410 -1.52 2.42 -0.26
N VAL A 411 -2.06 3.53 -0.77
CA VAL A 411 -3.38 4.05 -0.39
C VAL A 411 -4.42 3.89 -1.48
N GLY A 412 -3.99 3.69 -2.72
CA GLY A 412 -4.87 3.47 -3.86
C GLY A 412 -4.20 2.67 -4.94
N HIS A 413 -5.00 2.00 -5.75
CA HIS A 413 -4.52 1.18 -6.87
C HIS A 413 -5.55 1.21 -7.99
N ILE A 414 -5.10 1.48 -9.21
CA ILE A 414 -5.95 1.48 -10.40
C ILE A 414 -5.45 0.44 -11.39
N PHE A 415 -6.39 -0.33 -11.97
CA PHE A 415 -6.11 -1.48 -12.82
C PHE A 415 -6.84 -1.42 -14.14
N GLN A 416 -6.19 -1.84 -15.20
CA GLN A 416 -6.84 -2.21 -16.46
C GLN A 416 -7.02 -3.72 -16.46
N LEU A 417 -8.23 -4.20 -16.13
CA LEU A 417 -8.52 -5.62 -16.00
C LEU A 417 -8.66 -6.34 -17.35
N GLY A 418 -8.99 -5.61 -18.39
CA GLY A 418 -9.32 -6.21 -19.67
C GLY A 418 -10.61 -7.04 -19.60
N THR A 419 -10.54 -8.27 -20.06
CA THR A 419 -11.69 -9.18 -20.17
C THR A 419 -11.63 -10.35 -19.18
N LYS A 420 -10.73 -10.34 -18.23
CA LYS A 420 -10.51 -11.47 -17.30
C LYS A 420 -11.80 -11.95 -16.63
N TYR A 421 -12.56 -11.04 -16.02
CA TYR A 421 -13.80 -11.37 -15.33
C TYR A 421 -14.99 -11.48 -16.28
N SER A 422 -15.08 -10.60 -17.24
CA SER A 422 -16.18 -10.58 -18.20
C SER A 422 -16.21 -11.81 -19.12
N GLU A 423 -15.06 -12.33 -19.53
CA GLU A 423 -14.99 -13.60 -20.26
C GLU A 423 -15.42 -14.78 -19.40
N ALA A 424 -14.84 -14.93 -18.22
CA ALA A 424 -15.15 -16.03 -17.30
C ALA A 424 -16.62 -16.05 -16.90
N MET A 425 -17.22 -14.88 -16.72
CA MET A 425 -18.62 -14.73 -16.27
C MET A 425 -19.60 -14.44 -17.42
N LYS A 426 -19.12 -14.47 -18.66
CA LYS A 426 -19.95 -14.24 -19.87
C LYS A 426 -20.70 -12.92 -19.83
N ALA A 427 -20.04 -11.87 -19.39
CA ALA A 427 -20.58 -10.51 -19.36
C ALA A 427 -20.39 -9.85 -20.73
N THR A 428 -21.46 -9.91 -21.54
CA THR A 428 -21.45 -9.42 -22.93
C THR A 428 -22.52 -8.36 -23.16
N VAL A 429 -22.30 -7.55 -24.16
CA VAL A 429 -23.27 -6.61 -24.72
C VAL A 429 -23.40 -6.85 -26.22
N GLN A 430 -24.52 -6.46 -26.79
CA GLN A 430 -24.67 -6.40 -28.23
C GLN A 430 -23.85 -5.22 -28.78
N GLY A 431 -22.88 -5.52 -29.63
CA GLY A 431 -22.05 -4.54 -30.29
C GLY A 431 -22.77 -3.82 -31.43
N GLU A 432 -22.10 -2.82 -32.01
CA GLU A 432 -22.62 -2.05 -33.14
C GLU A 432 -22.92 -2.92 -34.38
N ASP A 433 -22.16 -3.99 -34.55
CA ASP A 433 -22.33 -4.98 -35.63
C ASP A 433 -23.42 -6.01 -35.35
N GLY A 434 -24.15 -5.88 -34.24
CA GLY A 434 -25.19 -6.80 -33.81
C GLY A 434 -24.70 -8.10 -33.17
N ARG A 435 -23.39 -8.28 -33.02
CA ARG A 435 -22.80 -9.47 -32.39
C ARG A 435 -22.58 -9.23 -30.90
N ASN A 436 -22.60 -10.33 -30.13
CA ASN A 436 -22.22 -10.26 -28.73
C ASN A 436 -20.74 -9.98 -28.57
N GLN A 437 -20.45 -8.99 -27.74
CA GLN A 437 -19.09 -8.54 -27.43
C GLN A 437 -18.84 -8.61 -25.93
N VAL A 438 -17.73 -9.22 -25.54
CA VAL A 438 -17.30 -9.26 -24.13
C VAL A 438 -16.90 -7.85 -23.70
N MET A 439 -17.39 -7.42 -22.53
CA MET A 439 -17.03 -6.09 -22.00
C MET A 439 -15.59 -6.05 -21.50
N THR A 440 -14.95 -4.91 -21.69
CA THR A 440 -13.62 -4.63 -21.16
C THR A 440 -13.78 -3.85 -19.85
N MET A 441 -13.02 -4.22 -18.83
CA MET A 441 -13.21 -3.71 -17.46
C MET A 441 -11.98 -3.02 -16.89
N GLY A 442 -12.22 -2.03 -16.04
CA GLY A 442 -11.24 -1.42 -15.16
C GLY A 442 -11.68 -1.56 -13.69
N CYS A 443 -10.72 -1.47 -12.77
CA CYS A 443 -10.96 -1.55 -11.33
C CYS A 443 -10.08 -0.53 -10.61
N TYR A 444 -10.66 0.22 -9.66
CA TYR A 444 -10.01 1.36 -9.04
C TYR A 444 -10.34 1.39 -7.55
N GLY A 445 -9.34 1.12 -6.69
CA GLY A 445 -9.53 1.02 -5.24
C GLY A 445 -8.78 2.08 -4.44
N ILE A 446 -9.39 2.54 -3.34
CA ILE A 446 -8.76 3.37 -2.32
C ILE A 446 -9.07 2.77 -0.96
N GLY A 447 -8.03 2.51 -0.17
CA GLY A 447 -8.18 2.08 1.22
C GLY A 447 -8.50 3.28 2.12
N VAL A 448 -9.77 3.61 2.26
CA VAL A 448 -10.23 4.83 2.97
C VAL A 448 -9.72 4.86 4.42
N SER A 449 -9.84 3.76 5.14
CA SER A 449 -9.31 3.67 6.51
C SER A 449 -7.78 3.71 6.57
N ARG A 450 -7.09 3.15 5.58
CA ARG A 450 -5.62 3.22 5.48
C ARG A 450 -5.12 4.65 5.23
N VAL A 451 -5.86 5.44 4.45
CA VAL A 451 -5.53 6.86 4.19
C VAL A 451 -5.44 7.65 5.49
N VAL A 452 -6.31 7.39 6.47
CA VAL A 452 -6.26 8.04 7.78
C VAL A 452 -4.92 7.79 8.46
N ALA A 453 -4.48 6.53 8.50
CA ALA A 453 -3.18 6.17 9.08
C ALA A 453 -2.01 6.78 8.29
N ALA A 454 -2.06 6.74 6.97
CA ALA A 454 -1.02 7.31 6.11
C ALA A 454 -0.88 8.83 6.30
N ALA A 455 -2.01 9.53 6.47
CA ALA A 455 -2.01 10.97 6.76
C ALA A 455 -1.30 11.28 8.09
N ILE A 456 -1.49 10.46 9.12
CA ILE A 456 -0.80 10.61 10.40
C ILE A 456 0.70 10.34 10.25
N GLU A 457 1.09 9.32 9.50
CA GLU A 457 2.51 9.00 9.28
C GLU A 457 3.31 10.17 8.67
N GLN A 458 2.65 11.05 7.92
CA GLN A 458 3.27 12.26 7.37
C GLN A 458 3.08 13.51 8.23
N ASN A 459 2.17 13.49 9.21
CA ASN A 459 1.72 14.69 9.91
C ASN A 459 1.63 14.45 11.42
N TYR A 460 2.76 14.47 12.08
CA TYR A 460 2.86 14.34 13.54
C TYR A 460 4.11 15.01 14.09
N ASP A 461 4.12 15.22 15.39
CA ASP A 461 5.30 15.59 16.17
C ASP A 461 5.28 14.83 17.52
N ASP A 462 6.17 15.20 18.44
CA ASP A 462 6.27 14.58 19.76
C ASP A 462 5.05 14.83 20.65
N ARG A 463 4.18 15.77 20.31
CA ARG A 463 2.96 16.10 21.05
C ARG A 463 1.71 15.40 20.51
N GLY A 464 1.72 14.94 19.28
CA GLY A 464 0.60 14.24 18.70
C GLY A 464 0.44 14.46 17.20
N ILE A 465 -0.80 14.32 16.74
CA ILE A 465 -1.17 14.42 15.33
C ILE A 465 -1.19 15.89 14.88
N ILE A 466 -0.88 16.14 13.62
CA ILE A 466 -0.98 17.45 12.97
C ILE A 466 -1.87 17.31 11.73
N TRP A 467 -3.19 17.41 11.92
CA TRP A 467 -4.12 17.21 10.81
C TRP A 467 -4.05 18.33 9.77
N PRO A 468 -4.07 18.00 8.47
CA PRO A 468 -4.49 18.93 7.44
C PRO A 468 -5.95 19.38 7.66
N ASP A 469 -6.27 20.63 7.36
CA ASP A 469 -7.61 21.21 7.61
C ASP A 469 -8.73 20.36 6.99
N ALA A 470 -8.52 19.83 5.81
CA ALA A 470 -9.55 19.12 5.05
C ALA A 470 -10.07 17.84 5.73
N ILE A 471 -9.23 17.18 6.55
CA ILE A 471 -9.56 15.90 7.19
C ILE A 471 -9.50 15.94 8.72
N ALA A 472 -9.22 17.10 9.32
CA ALA A 472 -9.19 17.25 10.76
C ALA A 472 -10.55 16.91 11.39
N PRO A 473 -10.57 16.22 12.54
CA PRO A 473 -11.83 15.85 13.21
C PRO A 473 -12.62 17.07 13.67
N PHE A 474 -11.91 18.11 14.06
CA PHE A 474 -12.40 19.45 14.33
C PHE A 474 -11.41 20.43 13.70
N GLN A 475 -11.93 21.47 13.08
CA GLN A 475 -11.09 22.50 12.47
C GLN A 475 -10.62 23.50 13.53
N VAL A 476 -11.48 23.81 14.48
CA VAL A 476 -11.21 24.78 15.56
C VAL A 476 -11.49 24.16 16.92
N ALA A 477 -10.59 24.40 17.87
CA ALA A 477 -10.81 24.13 19.29
C ALA A 477 -10.88 25.47 20.03
N ILE A 478 -11.91 25.63 20.84
CA ILE A 478 -12.08 26.77 21.76
C ILE A 478 -11.73 26.28 23.16
N LEU A 479 -10.72 26.91 23.76
CA LEU A 479 -10.15 26.56 25.06
C LEU A 479 -10.37 27.73 26.04
N PRO A 480 -11.54 27.82 26.71
CA PRO A 480 -11.85 28.90 27.63
C PRO A 480 -11.26 28.59 29.01
N MET A 481 -10.31 29.42 29.45
CA MET A 481 -9.64 29.27 30.73
C MET A 481 -10.55 29.76 31.86
N ASN A 482 -10.76 28.94 32.90
CA ASN A 482 -11.60 29.23 34.03
C ASN A 482 -13.04 29.65 33.64
N MET A 483 -13.59 29.04 32.62
CA MET A 483 -14.94 29.31 32.11
C MET A 483 -16.00 29.28 33.21
N HIS A 484 -15.87 28.41 34.19
CA HIS A 484 -16.84 28.26 35.28
C HIS A 484 -16.74 29.35 36.33
N LYS A 485 -15.68 30.16 36.33
CA LYS A 485 -15.43 31.25 37.27
C LYS A 485 -15.51 32.64 36.62
N SER A 486 -15.45 32.69 35.29
CA SER A 486 -15.45 33.95 34.53
C SER A 486 -16.65 33.98 33.57
N PHE A 487 -17.59 34.86 33.84
CA PHE A 487 -18.76 35.02 33.01
C PHE A 487 -18.40 35.54 31.61
N ARG A 488 -17.48 36.51 31.50
CA ARG A 488 -17.09 37.07 30.20
C ARG A 488 -16.33 36.07 29.31
N VAL A 489 -15.52 35.18 29.91
CA VAL A 489 -14.88 34.09 29.17
C VAL A 489 -15.94 33.11 28.66
N LYS A 490 -16.88 32.74 29.50
CA LYS A 490 -17.99 31.85 29.11
C LYS A 490 -18.84 32.45 27.97
N GLU A 491 -19.20 33.69 28.13
CA GLU A 491 -20.04 34.42 27.13
C GLU A 491 -19.35 34.45 25.76
N LEU A 492 -18.09 34.84 25.70
CA LEU A 492 -17.32 34.88 24.46
C LEU A 492 -17.14 33.48 23.85
N ALA A 493 -16.83 32.48 24.68
CA ALA A 493 -16.68 31.09 24.21
C ALA A 493 -17.98 30.59 23.56
N GLU A 494 -19.12 30.81 24.18
CA GLU A 494 -20.42 30.41 23.65
C GLU A 494 -20.77 31.16 22.36
N GLU A 495 -20.47 32.44 22.28
CA GLU A 495 -20.68 33.27 21.09
C GLU A 495 -19.83 32.79 19.91
N LEU A 496 -18.53 32.58 20.13
CA LEU A 496 -17.61 32.07 19.10
C LEU A 496 -18.02 30.66 18.63
N TYR A 497 -18.39 29.81 19.57
CA TYR A 497 -18.87 28.46 19.27
C TYR A 497 -20.11 28.49 18.36
N ALA A 498 -21.11 29.28 18.71
CA ALA A 498 -22.32 29.38 17.91
C ALA A 498 -22.08 30.01 16.53
N THR A 499 -21.25 31.05 16.47
CA THR A 499 -20.95 31.75 15.22
C THR A 499 -20.17 30.86 14.25
N LEU A 500 -19.13 30.19 14.73
CA LEU A 500 -18.31 29.27 13.88
C LEU A 500 -19.15 28.11 13.36
N ARG A 501 -20.01 27.53 14.20
CA ARG A 501 -20.92 26.47 13.76
C ARG A 501 -21.88 26.94 12.69
N SER A 502 -22.42 28.13 12.82
CA SER A 502 -23.33 28.71 11.82
C SER A 502 -22.65 28.95 10.46
N GLN A 503 -21.33 29.08 10.45
CA GLN A 503 -20.51 29.20 9.25
C GLN A 503 -20.08 27.83 8.67
N GLY A 504 -20.58 26.73 9.23
CA GLY A 504 -20.25 25.40 8.77
C GLY A 504 -18.88 24.89 9.22
N ILE A 505 -18.29 25.49 10.25
CA ILE A 505 -17.01 25.08 10.81
C ILE A 505 -17.22 23.99 11.87
N ASP A 506 -16.43 22.94 11.82
CA ASP A 506 -16.38 21.91 12.85
C ASP A 506 -15.59 22.40 14.05
N VAL A 507 -16.29 22.68 15.15
CA VAL A 507 -15.73 23.27 16.37
C VAL A 507 -15.91 22.32 17.55
N ILE A 508 -14.87 22.20 18.36
CA ILE A 508 -14.94 21.60 19.69
C ILE A 508 -14.76 22.71 20.73
N LEU A 509 -15.70 22.79 21.67
CA LEU A 509 -15.61 23.67 22.82
C LEU A 509 -15.21 22.82 24.04
N ASP A 510 -14.05 23.14 24.63
CA ASP A 510 -13.58 22.43 25.82
C ASP A 510 -14.17 23.09 27.07
N ASP A 511 -15.34 22.62 27.46
CA ASP A 511 -16.10 23.13 28.62
C ASP A 511 -15.84 22.32 29.91
N ARG A 512 -14.75 21.53 29.94
CA ARG A 512 -14.37 20.74 31.12
C ARG A 512 -13.83 21.63 32.25
N LYS A 513 -14.04 21.17 33.48
CA LYS A 513 -13.35 21.72 34.66
C LYS A 513 -12.00 21.03 34.82
N GLU A 514 -11.09 21.31 33.91
CA GLU A 514 -9.75 20.70 33.87
C GLU A 514 -8.65 21.75 33.96
N ARG A 515 -7.45 21.29 34.31
CA ARG A 515 -6.26 22.15 34.28
C ARG A 515 -5.93 22.57 32.85
N PRO A 516 -5.50 23.80 32.61
CA PRO A 516 -5.11 24.24 31.27
C PRO A 516 -4.15 23.32 30.53
N GLY A 517 -3.14 22.80 31.23
CA GLY A 517 -2.16 21.88 30.64
C GLY A 517 -2.78 20.58 30.09
N VAL A 518 -3.80 20.05 30.74
CA VAL A 518 -4.55 18.85 30.28
C VAL A 518 -5.34 19.19 29.02
N MET A 519 -6.02 20.32 29.01
CA MET A 519 -6.82 20.78 27.87
C MET A 519 -5.95 20.99 26.64
N PHE A 520 -4.82 21.67 26.79
CA PHE A 520 -3.85 21.89 25.71
C PHE A 520 -3.26 20.57 25.18
N ALA A 521 -2.85 19.70 26.11
CA ALA A 521 -2.24 18.40 25.74
C ALA A 521 -3.21 17.54 24.96
N ASP A 522 -4.48 17.48 25.33
CA ASP A 522 -5.50 16.70 24.61
C ASP A 522 -5.73 17.24 23.20
N MET A 523 -5.85 18.56 23.03
CA MET A 523 -6.09 19.15 21.71
C MET A 523 -4.86 19.06 20.79
N GLU A 524 -3.67 19.14 21.35
CA GLU A 524 -2.42 18.90 20.62
C GLU A 524 -2.30 17.43 20.18
N LEU A 525 -2.63 16.50 21.08
CA LEU A 525 -2.59 15.07 20.78
C LEU A 525 -3.59 14.70 19.68
N ILE A 526 -4.81 15.21 19.77
CA ILE A 526 -5.86 15.01 18.74
C ILE A 526 -5.46 15.68 17.43
N GLY A 527 -4.73 16.79 17.49
CA GLY A 527 -4.20 17.47 16.32
C GLY A 527 -5.15 18.50 15.71
N VAL A 528 -6.00 19.14 16.50
CA VAL A 528 -6.89 20.20 16.00
C VAL A 528 -6.05 21.36 15.44
N PRO A 529 -6.24 21.76 14.16
CA PRO A 529 -5.35 22.73 13.50
C PRO A 529 -5.41 24.13 14.10
N HIS A 530 -6.59 24.66 14.39
CA HIS A 530 -6.77 26.04 14.83
C HIS A 530 -7.27 26.08 16.27
N ASN A 531 -6.48 26.66 17.16
CA ASN A 531 -6.78 26.68 18.58
C ASN A 531 -6.95 28.13 19.06
N ILE A 532 -8.06 28.41 19.74
CA ILE A 532 -8.37 29.69 20.36
C ILE A 532 -8.35 29.52 21.87
N VAL A 533 -7.50 30.27 22.55
CA VAL A 533 -7.46 30.30 24.01
C VAL A 533 -8.06 31.60 24.50
N ILE A 534 -9.08 31.49 25.34
CA ILE A 534 -9.78 32.64 25.93
C ILE A 534 -9.41 32.73 27.41
N GLY A 535 -8.78 33.83 27.81
CA GLY A 535 -8.39 34.06 29.18
C GLY A 535 -8.81 35.47 29.65
N ASP A 536 -9.17 35.62 30.94
CA ASP A 536 -9.58 36.90 31.50
C ASP A 536 -8.57 38.03 31.29
N ARG A 537 -7.30 37.75 31.46
CA ARG A 537 -6.25 38.74 31.31
C ARG A 537 -6.21 39.34 29.89
N ASN A 538 -6.33 38.48 28.89
CA ASN A 538 -6.29 38.93 27.49
C ASN A 538 -7.61 39.67 27.10
N LEU A 539 -8.71 39.34 27.74
CA LEU A 539 -9.99 40.03 27.52
C LEU A 539 -9.97 41.47 28.04
N ASP A 540 -9.08 41.81 28.97
CA ASP A 540 -8.87 43.22 29.39
C ASP A 540 -8.42 44.08 28.21
N SER A 541 -7.68 43.48 27.26
CA SER A 541 -7.23 44.12 26.01
C SER A 541 -8.14 43.78 24.80
N GLU A 542 -9.30 43.18 25.03
CA GLU A 542 -10.20 42.70 23.98
C GLU A 542 -9.56 41.80 22.97
N GLU A 543 -8.69 40.89 23.46
CA GLU A 543 -7.94 39.95 22.64
C GLU A 543 -8.13 38.49 23.08
N VAL A 544 -7.97 37.57 22.11
CA VAL A 544 -7.86 36.14 22.35
C VAL A 544 -6.54 35.62 21.76
N GLU A 545 -6.04 34.54 22.31
CA GLU A 545 -4.84 33.89 21.80
C GLU A 545 -5.23 32.89 20.70
N TYR A 546 -4.54 32.98 19.57
CA TYR A 546 -4.65 32.00 18.48
C TYR A 546 -3.34 31.25 18.33
N LYS A 547 -3.42 29.94 18.12
CA LYS A 547 -2.28 29.10 17.86
C LYS A 547 -2.62 28.05 16.80
N HIS A 548 -1.85 28.05 15.71
CA HIS A 548 -1.94 26.97 14.72
C HIS A 548 -1.13 25.77 15.20
N ARG A 549 -1.68 24.57 15.08
CA ARG A 549 -1.04 23.35 15.57
C ARG A 549 0.35 23.10 14.96
N ARG A 550 0.49 23.30 13.67
CA ARG A 550 1.76 23.08 12.94
C ARG A 550 2.77 24.18 13.19
N ALA A 551 2.36 25.42 13.05
CA ALA A 551 3.26 26.58 13.20
C ALA A 551 3.74 26.80 14.63
N GLY A 552 2.90 26.51 15.62
CA GLY A 552 3.26 26.56 17.03
C GLY A 552 3.41 27.95 17.63
N GLU A 553 3.32 29.01 16.85
CA GLU A 553 3.42 30.40 17.30
C GLU A 553 2.10 30.93 17.80
N LYS A 554 2.16 31.66 18.93
CA LYS A 554 1.00 32.32 19.51
C LYS A 554 0.80 33.70 18.88
N GLN A 555 -0.42 34.00 18.50
CA GLN A 555 -0.81 35.33 17.99
C GLN A 555 -1.96 35.87 18.83
N MET A 556 -1.90 37.16 19.15
CA MET A 556 -3.01 37.84 19.82
C MET A 556 -3.90 38.50 18.76
N ILE A 557 -5.15 38.11 18.75
CA ILE A 557 -6.15 38.59 17.77
C ILE A 557 -7.27 39.29 18.51
N LYS A 558 -7.73 40.40 17.98
CA LYS A 558 -8.88 41.14 18.55
C LYS A 558 -10.12 40.27 18.53
N THR A 559 -10.92 40.33 19.59
CA THR A 559 -12.18 39.60 19.70
C THR A 559 -13.16 39.94 18.57
N SER A 560 -13.11 41.16 18.05
CA SER A 560 -13.93 41.62 16.92
C SER A 560 -13.44 41.07 15.56
N GLU A 561 -12.20 40.59 15.47
CA GLU A 561 -11.56 40.13 14.22
C GLU A 561 -11.36 38.63 14.14
N ILE A 562 -11.54 37.92 15.23
CA ILE A 562 -11.16 36.48 15.31
C ILE A 562 -11.96 35.60 14.34
N ILE A 563 -13.22 35.85 14.13
CA ILE A 563 -14.03 35.04 13.21
C ILE A 563 -13.54 35.20 11.78
N ASP A 564 -13.37 36.42 11.30
CA ASP A 564 -12.89 36.70 9.94
C ASP A 564 -11.46 36.16 9.77
N PHE A 565 -10.62 36.29 10.78
CA PHE A 565 -9.27 35.73 10.79
C PHE A 565 -9.29 34.20 10.59
N LEU A 566 -10.09 33.48 11.38
CA LEU A 566 -10.22 32.03 11.28
C LEU A 566 -10.74 31.60 9.91
N LEU A 567 -11.75 32.26 9.38
CA LEU A 567 -12.31 31.94 8.06
C LEU A 567 -11.27 32.15 6.95
N SER A 568 -10.34 33.10 7.13
CA SER A 568 -9.25 33.31 6.18
C SER A 568 -8.14 32.25 6.28
N GLN A 569 -7.94 31.63 7.45
CA GLN A 569 -6.89 30.63 7.71
C GLN A 569 -7.33 29.20 7.36
N ILE A 570 -8.60 28.89 7.52
CA ILE A 570 -9.12 27.54 7.30
C ILE A 570 -9.17 27.24 5.80
N LYS A 571 -8.42 26.24 5.38
CA LYS A 571 -8.48 25.72 4.01
C LYS A 571 -9.72 24.82 3.87
N ARG A 572 -10.56 25.12 2.91
CA ARG A 572 -11.80 24.38 2.62
C ARG A 572 -11.62 23.36 1.49
#